data_c83b5e31c8613a4dab0880e0eeaaa460
#
_entry.id   c83b5e31c8613a4dab0880e0eeaaa460
#
_cell.length_a   1.000
_cell.length_b   1.000
_cell.length_c   1.000
_cell.angle_alpha   90.00
_cell.angle_beta   90.00
_cell.angle_gamma   90.00
#
_symmetry.space_group_name_H-M   'P 1'
#
loop_
_entity.id
_entity.type
_entity.pdbx_description
1 polymer ?
#
loop_
_entity_poly.entity_id
_entity_poly.type
_entity_poly.pdbx_seq_one_letter_code
_entity_poly.pdbx_strand_id
1 'polypeptide(L)'
;RAPRPAPRPAAGRTAPRPPARRPRTIRLGNPRPRLRLVSLGLTLVMLVFVVRLLQVQAVDAGAYAAKADKYRFQEYTLSAERGEITDRNGIALAASVDAYDITADPKLFTPEESKTADAPEQAAALLAPILGKQPAELAKKLRTPKSRYTLLARKQTPQVWNQIKDLKKLYAQKSQPSAGGNGVNLLGGVLSEPSTKRVYPNGELAAGILGYVNAEGRGAGGLESMLDPQLAGKDGKIRFTQSGGRQVPTAGSQGTPAVPGAGIELTIDRDIQWAAQQAITEQVKKSKADRGYVVVQDTRTGEVLAMANAPGFDPNDLSAANAAAMGNAALQDAYEPGSTSKVMSMAAVLEEGKAAPDTHVTVPNRLHRGDRLFKDDVDHKTWYLTLNGVLAKSSNIGTILATGRLGATQAESNEVLHSYLRKFGIGSPTGLGYPGETPGILAKPKDWSTSQQYTIPFGQGLSVNAMQAASVYSTVANGGVRIAPTLVRGTKGPDGRFTPAPRPEESRVVSEKTARTLATMMESVVDDEEGTGTRAAIPGYRVAGKTGTANRVDPELGRYKGYTASFAGFAPADQPRVTVYCAIQNPTKGSYFGGQICGPIYKKVMEFALKTLHIAPTGSDPARLPVVFDPTP
;
A
#
# COMPACT_ATOMS: atom_id res chain seq x y z
N ARG A 1 102.67 -0.73 -65.23
CA ARG A 1 103.71 -0.06 -66.06
C ARG A 1 103.85 1.38 -65.59
N ALA A 2 105.00 1.71 -64.95
CA ALA A 2 105.59 3.05 -64.81
C ALA A 2 106.02 3.60 -66.20
N PRO A 3 106.36 4.82 -66.40
CA PRO A 3 107.53 5.48 -65.79
C PRO A 3 107.39 7.00 -65.54
N ARG A 4 108.36 7.43 -64.77
CA ARG A 4 109.09 8.67 -64.53
C ARG A 4 109.40 9.53 -65.78
N PRO A 5 110.17 10.69 -65.68
CA PRO A 5 110.46 11.64 -64.57
C PRO A 5 110.53 13.16 -65.01
N ALA A 6 110.65 14.03 -64.01
CA ALA A 6 111.41 15.29 -63.87
C ALA A 6 111.55 16.29 -65.04
N PRO A 7 111.95 17.60 -64.87
CA PRO A 7 113.01 18.12 -63.98
C PRO A 7 112.69 19.48 -63.26
N ARG A 8 113.66 19.85 -62.38
CA ARG A 8 113.89 21.16 -61.78
C ARG A 8 114.54 22.13 -62.81
N PRO A 9 114.61 23.38 -62.61
CA PRO A 9 115.35 24.16 -61.58
C PRO A 9 114.71 25.55 -61.26
N ALA A 10 115.20 26.37 -60.47
CA ALA A 10 116.24 27.02 -59.82
C ALA A 10 115.77 28.22 -58.95
N ALA A 11 116.44 28.36 -57.93
CA ALA A 11 116.84 29.49 -57.07
C ALA A 11 116.37 30.93 -57.30
N GLY A 12 116.03 31.57 -56.24
CA GLY A 12 116.13 33.02 -56.16
C GLY A 12 115.41 33.70 -54.94
N ARG A 13 116.37 34.11 -54.06
CA ARG A 13 116.23 35.24 -53.11
C ARG A 13 115.34 35.23 -51.87
N THR A 14 116.05 35.30 -50.83
CA THR A 14 115.70 35.57 -49.42
C THR A 14 115.04 36.92 -49.18
N ALA A 15 113.98 36.90 -48.34
CA ALA A 15 113.47 38.04 -47.57
C ALA A 15 113.11 37.62 -46.10
N PRO A 16 113.23 38.46 -45.13
CA PRO A 16 113.52 38.12 -43.74
C PRO A 16 112.24 37.61 -43.00
N ARG A 17 112.50 36.69 -42.12
CA ARG A 17 111.53 36.13 -41.19
C ARG A 17 110.94 37.18 -40.22
N PRO A 18 109.62 37.28 -40.04
CA PRO A 18 109.03 37.96 -38.88
C PRO A 18 109.16 37.09 -37.59
N PRO A 19 109.17 37.70 -36.41
CA PRO A 19 109.46 37.00 -35.14
C PRO A 19 108.40 36.02 -34.75
N ALA A 20 108.82 34.90 -34.18
CA ALA A 20 107.98 33.83 -33.68
C ALA A 20 107.00 34.32 -32.59
N ARG A 21 105.71 34.18 -32.85
CA ARG A 21 104.69 34.33 -31.80
C ARG A 21 104.86 33.20 -30.81
N ARG A 22 105.07 33.54 -29.54
CA ARG A 22 105.05 32.59 -28.40
C ARG A 22 103.68 31.90 -28.31
N PRO A 23 103.62 30.58 -28.06
CA PRO A 23 102.32 29.86 -27.84
C PRO A 23 101.65 30.41 -26.60
N ARG A 24 100.35 30.84 -26.76
CA ARG A 24 99.50 31.16 -25.65
C ARG A 24 99.20 29.85 -24.92
N THR A 25 99.72 29.64 -23.74
CA THR A 25 99.33 28.59 -22.83
C THR A 25 97.95 28.89 -22.32
N ILE A 26 96.98 28.09 -22.73
CA ILE A 26 95.64 28.13 -22.17
C ILE A 26 95.74 27.59 -20.71
N ARG A 27 95.56 28.46 -19.73
CA ARG A 27 95.45 28.04 -18.34
C ARG A 27 94.14 27.27 -18.22
N LEU A 28 94.16 25.96 -18.06
CA LEU A 28 93.04 25.12 -17.70
C LEU A 28 92.52 25.60 -16.34
N GLY A 29 91.33 26.19 -16.33
CA GLY A 29 90.64 26.59 -15.09
C GLY A 29 90.38 25.38 -14.19
N ASN A 30 90.51 25.58 -12.90
CA ASN A 30 90.37 24.53 -11.93
C ASN A 30 88.89 24.00 -11.97
N PRO A 31 88.64 22.75 -12.42
CA PRO A 31 87.26 22.21 -12.57
C PRO A 31 86.58 21.91 -11.24
N ARG A 32 87.29 21.86 -10.13
CA ARG A 32 86.79 21.45 -8.79
C ARG A 32 85.64 22.31 -8.27
N PRO A 33 85.63 23.66 -8.34
CA PRO A 33 84.50 24.45 -7.85
C PRO A 33 83.25 24.29 -8.73
N ARG A 34 83.44 24.11 -10.08
CA ARG A 34 82.29 23.85 -10.98
C ARG A 34 81.66 22.47 -10.75
N LEU A 35 82.52 21.45 -10.57
CA LEU A 35 82.07 20.12 -10.20
C LEU A 35 81.37 20.11 -8.86
N ARG A 36 81.82 20.85 -7.86
CA ARG A 36 81.13 20.98 -6.54
C ARG A 36 79.82 21.68 -6.69
N LEU A 37 79.68 22.72 -7.49
CA LEU A 37 78.40 23.39 -7.75
C LEU A 37 77.41 22.50 -8.45
N VAL A 38 77.81 21.74 -9.47
CA VAL A 38 76.99 20.79 -10.18
C VAL A 38 76.59 19.63 -9.23
N SER A 39 77.54 19.12 -8.45
CA SER A 39 77.26 18.08 -7.45
C SER A 39 76.26 18.56 -6.37
N LEU A 40 76.40 19.80 -5.87
CA LEU A 40 75.52 20.40 -4.92
C LEU A 40 74.07 20.57 -5.50
N GLY A 41 74.00 21.05 -6.77
CA GLY A 41 72.77 21.18 -7.52
C GLY A 41 72.03 19.81 -7.70
N LEU A 42 72.81 18.78 -8.06
CA LEU A 42 72.29 17.43 -8.23
C LEU A 42 71.79 16.84 -6.89
N THR A 43 72.59 17.07 -5.83
CA THR A 43 72.18 16.64 -4.47
C THR A 43 70.91 17.35 -4.03
N LEU A 44 70.76 18.64 -4.29
CA LEU A 44 69.56 19.40 -3.98
C LEU A 44 68.35 18.86 -4.75
N VAL A 45 68.53 18.59 -6.05
CA VAL A 45 67.47 17.97 -6.87
C VAL A 45 67.10 16.59 -6.34
N MET A 46 68.06 15.74 -5.99
CA MET A 46 67.83 14.45 -5.39
C MET A 46 67.09 14.55 -4.04
N LEU A 47 67.46 15.54 -3.21
CA LEU A 47 66.77 15.79 -1.94
C LEU A 47 65.31 16.15 -2.16
N VAL A 48 65.03 17.01 -3.15
CA VAL A 48 63.65 17.37 -3.52
C VAL A 48 62.86 16.12 -3.96
N PHE A 49 63.46 15.24 -4.76
CA PHE A 49 62.85 13.98 -5.16
C PHE A 49 62.60 13.06 -3.98
N VAL A 50 63.55 12.92 -3.05
CA VAL A 50 63.40 12.10 -1.83
C VAL A 50 62.26 12.66 -0.95
N VAL A 51 62.26 13.98 -0.70
CA VAL A 51 61.18 14.62 0.05
C VAL A 51 59.82 14.41 -0.60
N ARG A 52 59.73 14.56 -1.95
CA ARG A 52 58.50 14.34 -2.69
C ARG A 52 58.09 12.87 -2.66
N LEU A 53 59.05 11.96 -2.77
CA LEU A 53 58.77 10.53 -2.68
C LEU A 53 58.21 10.13 -1.28
N LEU A 54 58.86 10.65 -0.22
CA LEU A 54 58.37 10.45 1.15
C LEU A 54 56.98 11.07 1.35
N GLN A 55 56.73 12.26 0.82
CA GLN A 55 55.39 12.87 0.85
C GLN A 55 54.37 11.98 0.18
N VAL A 56 54.61 11.53 -1.05
CA VAL A 56 53.64 10.70 -1.81
C VAL A 56 53.46 9.31 -1.22
N GLN A 57 54.57 8.68 -0.73
CA GLN A 57 54.51 7.28 -0.25
C GLN A 57 54.21 7.14 1.24
N ALA A 58 54.50 8.13 2.08
CA ALA A 58 54.28 8.05 3.50
C ALA A 58 53.13 8.96 3.98
N VAL A 59 53.10 10.23 3.54
CA VAL A 59 52.08 11.19 4.03
C VAL A 59 50.80 11.11 3.21
N ASP A 60 50.90 11.13 1.89
CA ASP A 60 49.75 11.18 0.98
C ASP A 60 49.33 9.78 0.47
N ALA A 61 50.01 8.71 0.89
CA ALA A 61 49.77 7.35 0.40
C ALA A 61 48.30 6.92 0.54
N GLY A 62 47.69 7.21 1.70
CA GLY A 62 46.29 6.93 1.94
C GLY A 62 45.31 7.69 1.04
N ALA A 63 45.64 8.98 0.78
CA ALA A 63 44.82 9.82 -0.10
C ALA A 63 44.92 9.37 -1.57
N TYR A 64 46.11 9.00 -2.03
CA TYR A 64 46.29 8.45 -3.38
C TYR A 64 45.68 7.06 -3.53
N ALA A 65 45.78 6.20 -2.51
CA ALA A 65 45.10 4.90 -2.49
C ALA A 65 43.60 5.04 -2.55
N ALA A 66 43.01 5.91 -1.71
CA ALA A 66 41.57 6.20 -1.74
C ALA A 66 41.08 6.77 -3.07
N LYS A 67 41.90 7.63 -3.70
CA LYS A 67 41.64 8.17 -5.04
C LYS A 67 41.73 7.10 -6.12
N ALA A 68 42.72 6.21 -6.06
CA ALA A 68 42.83 5.08 -6.96
C ALA A 68 41.67 4.09 -6.80
N ASP A 69 41.27 3.81 -5.58
CA ASP A 69 40.11 2.96 -5.29
C ASP A 69 38.81 3.52 -5.85
N LYS A 70 38.61 4.84 -5.75
CA LYS A 70 37.44 5.53 -6.33
C LYS A 70 37.36 5.40 -7.85
N TYR A 71 38.52 5.34 -8.56
CA TYR A 71 38.58 5.13 -10.01
C TYR A 71 38.56 3.65 -10.40
N ARG A 72 39.04 2.77 -9.53
CA ARG A 72 39.17 1.35 -9.80
C ARG A 72 37.92 0.56 -9.45
N PHE A 73 37.19 0.97 -8.39
CA PHE A 73 35.99 0.30 -7.92
C PHE A 73 34.75 1.13 -8.21
N GLN A 74 33.73 0.48 -8.71
CA GLN A 74 32.37 1.01 -8.77
C GLN A 74 31.49 0.25 -7.81
N GLU A 75 30.77 0.97 -6.95
CA GLU A 75 29.83 0.41 -6.00
C GLU A 75 28.42 0.48 -6.58
N TYR A 76 27.75 -0.66 -6.59
CA TYR A 76 26.35 -0.76 -6.97
C TYR A 76 25.53 -1.18 -5.77
N THR A 77 24.38 -0.55 -5.58
CA THR A 77 23.38 -0.98 -4.62
C THR A 77 22.61 -2.16 -5.22
N LEU A 78 22.57 -3.27 -4.47
CA LEU A 78 21.70 -4.39 -4.79
C LEU A 78 20.38 -4.15 -4.05
N SER A 79 19.36 -3.75 -4.77
CA SER A 79 18.04 -3.55 -4.16
C SER A 79 17.55 -4.84 -3.52
N ALA A 80 17.09 -4.75 -2.27
CA ALA A 80 16.44 -5.87 -1.60
C ALA A 80 15.12 -6.20 -2.29
N GLU A 81 14.81 -7.46 -2.36
CA GLU A 81 13.48 -7.92 -2.78
C GLU A 81 12.48 -7.58 -1.67
N ARG A 82 11.41 -6.85 -2.05
CA ARG A 82 10.33 -6.50 -1.12
C ARG A 82 9.50 -7.73 -0.79
N GLY A 83 9.26 -8.00 0.49
CA GLY A 83 8.52 -9.15 0.99
C GLY A 83 7.15 -9.32 0.33
N GLU A 84 6.77 -10.55 0.08
CA GLU A 84 5.47 -10.88 -0.50
C GLU A 84 4.34 -10.65 0.49
N ILE A 85 3.16 -10.23 0.01
CA ILE A 85 1.93 -10.21 0.79
C ILE A 85 1.02 -11.30 0.23
N THR A 86 0.65 -12.26 1.07
CA THR A 86 -0.22 -13.39 0.69
C THR A 86 -1.55 -13.32 1.42
N ASP A 87 -2.55 -13.99 0.87
CA ASP A 87 -3.78 -14.29 1.59
C ASP A 87 -3.55 -15.39 2.64
N ARG A 88 -4.59 -15.75 3.39
CA ARG A 88 -4.54 -16.80 4.43
C ARG A 88 -4.21 -18.19 3.92
N ASN A 89 -4.30 -18.42 2.62
CA ASN A 89 -4.04 -19.69 1.94
C ASN A 89 -2.68 -19.69 1.21
N GLY A 90 -1.87 -18.63 1.39
CA GLY A 90 -0.56 -18.47 0.75
C GLY A 90 -0.63 -17.98 -0.70
N ILE A 91 -1.78 -17.49 -1.17
CA ILE A 91 -1.92 -16.97 -2.53
C ILE A 91 -1.41 -15.53 -2.57
N ALA A 92 -0.51 -15.24 -3.51
CA ALA A 92 0.08 -13.91 -3.65
C ALA A 92 -0.96 -12.83 -3.98
N LEU A 93 -1.02 -11.80 -3.15
CA LEU A 93 -1.80 -10.58 -3.36
C LEU A 93 -0.91 -9.42 -3.83
N ALA A 94 0.34 -9.37 -3.37
CA ALA A 94 1.36 -8.46 -3.84
C ALA A 94 2.73 -9.15 -3.81
N ALA A 95 3.45 -9.13 -4.93
CA ALA A 95 4.75 -9.79 -5.09
C ALA A 95 5.75 -8.84 -5.77
N SER A 96 7.05 -9.12 -5.58
CA SER A 96 8.11 -8.47 -6.33
C SER A 96 8.57 -9.39 -7.46
N VAL A 97 8.77 -8.81 -8.64
CA VAL A 97 9.29 -9.54 -9.81
C VAL A 97 10.54 -8.84 -10.33
N ASP A 98 11.41 -9.61 -10.94
CA ASP A 98 12.60 -9.06 -11.60
C ASP A 98 12.24 -8.01 -12.64
N ALA A 99 12.99 -6.93 -12.62
CA ALA A 99 12.85 -5.82 -13.55
C ALA A 99 14.22 -5.22 -13.90
N TYR A 100 14.24 -4.33 -14.86
CA TYR A 100 15.42 -3.60 -15.26
C TYR A 100 15.11 -2.11 -15.39
N ASP A 101 15.94 -1.29 -14.81
CA ASP A 101 16.00 0.13 -15.12
C ASP A 101 16.84 0.29 -16.39
N ILE A 102 16.22 0.86 -17.42
CA ILE A 102 16.90 1.09 -18.71
C ILE A 102 17.59 2.46 -18.62
N THR A 103 18.91 2.43 -18.72
CA THR A 103 19.76 3.61 -18.60
C THR A 103 20.56 3.85 -19.89
N ALA A 104 21.18 4.99 -20.00
CA ALA A 104 22.09 5.27 -21.09
C ALA A 104 23.27 6.14 -20.63
N ASP A 105 24.39 6.01 -21.32
CA ASP A 105 25.53 6.94 -21.25
C ASP A 105 25.39 7.99 -22.39
N PRO A 106 24.90 9.21 -22.09
CA PRO A 106 24.71 10.24 -23.12
C PRO A 106 25.96 10.61 -23.90
N LYS A 107 27.16 10.46 -23.30
CA LYS A 107 28.42 10.72 -23.99
C LYS A 107 28.60 9.89 -25.27
N LEU A 108 28.10 8.65 -25.26
CA LEU A 108 28.21 7.73 -26.41
C LEU A 108 27.27 8.08 -27.58
N PHE A 109 26.39 9.07 -27.40
CA PHE A 109 25.48 9.60 -28.41
C PHE A 109 25.92 10.97 -28.93
N THR A 110 27.07 11.52 -28.47
CA THR A 110 27.61 12.77 -29.02
C THR A 110 28.19 12.56 -30.43
N PRO A 111 28.24 13.60 -31.28
CA PRO A 111 28.77 13.48 -32.64
C PRO A 111 30.22 12.93 -32.72
N GLU A 112 31.05 13.23 -31.70
CA GLU A 112 32.43 12.76 -31.63
C GLU A 112 32.51 11.23 -31.44
N GLU A 113 31.64 10.65 -30.60
CA GLU A 113 31.68 9.23 -30.28
C GLU A 113 30.79 8.42 -31.25
N SER A 114 29.60 8.93 -31.60
CA SER A 114 28.67 8.27 -32.50
C SER A 114 28.91 8.51 -33.99
N LYS A 115 29.78 9.46 -34.34
CA LYS A 115 30.07 9.90 -35.71
C LYS A 115 28.82 10.35 -36.50
N THR A 116 27.75 10.69 -35.81
CA THR A 116 26.45 11.07 -36.34
C THR A 116 25.83 12.12 -35.45
N ALA A 117 25.37 13.24 -36.01
CA ALA A 117 24.82 14.35 -35.22
C ALA A 117 23.43 14.05 -34.64
N ASP A 118 22.66 13.18 -35.30
CA ASP A 118 21.29 12.79 -34.97
C ASP A 118 21.19 11.41 -34.27
N ALA A 119 22.31 10.90 -33.74
CA ALA A 119 22.32 9.62 -33.01
C ALA A 119 21.31 9.55 -31.86
N PRO A 120 21.08 10.60 -31.03
CA PRO A 120 20.06 10.58 -30.01
C PRO A 120 18.66 10.38 -30.57
N GLU A 121 18.33 11.01 -31.70
CA GLU A 121 17.01 10.90 -32.35
C GLU A 121 16.80 9.52 -32.94
N GLN A 122 17.80 8.99 -33.63
CA GLN A 122 17.73 7.65 -34.21
C GLN A 122 17.59 6.58 -33.13
N ALA A 123 18.38 6.65 -32.05
CA ALA A 123 18.27 5.74 -30.92
C ALA A 123 16.91 5.87 -30.22
N ALA A 124 16.43 7.10 -30.02
CA ALA A 124 15.12 7.36 -29.43
C ALA A 124 13.98 6.80 -30.26
N ALA A 125 14.02 6.94 -31.60
CA ALA A 125 13.02 6.37 -32.49
C ALA A 125 12.95 4.83 -32.42
N LEU A 126 14.09 4.17 -32.23
CA LEU A 126 14.17 2.72 -32.08
C LEU A 126 13.67 2.23 -30.71
N LEU A 127 13.93 3.00 -29.64
CA LEU A 127 13.57 2.63 -28.28
C LEU A 127 12.13 3.01 -27.91
N ALA A 128 11.57 4.04 -28.53
CA ALA A 128 10.25 4.57 -28.21
C ALA A 128 9.12 3.54 -28.25
N PRO A 129 8.97 2.72 -29.30
CA PRO A 129 7.91 1.71 -29.36
C PRO A 129 8.08 0.61 -28.32
N ILE A 130 9.34 0.26 -27.96
CA ILE A 130 9.65 -0.78 -26.98
C ILE A 130 9.39 -0.29 -25.55
N LEU A 131 9.72 0.98 -25.27
CA LEU A 131 9.58 1.58 -23.95
C LEU A 131 8.21 2.24 -23.71
N GLY A 132 7.37 2.35 -24.74
CA GLY A 132 6.06 3.03 -24.66
C GLY A 132 6.21 4.53 -24.34
N LYS A 133 7.29 5.19 -24.84
CA LYS A 133 7.58 6.60 -24.55
C LYS A 133 7.64 7.43 -25.84
N GLN A 134 7.49 8.74 -25.69
CA GLN A 134 7.63 9.66 -26.82
C GLN A 134 9.10 9.76 -27.29
N PRO A 135 9.38 9.64 -28.59
CA PRO A 135 10.74 9.72 -29.13
C PRO A 135 11.47 11.03 -28.72
N ALA A 136 10.76 12.15 -28.71
CA ALA A 136 11.31 13.45 -28.35
C ALA A 136 11.78 13.51 -26.87
N GLU A 137 11.04 12.86 -25.95
CA GLU A 137 11.44 12.74 -24.53
C GLU A 137 12.76 11.95 -24.40
N LEU A 138 12.84 10.81 -25.08
CA LEU A 138 14.03 9.96 -25.04
C LEU A 138 15.23 10.65 -25.68
N ALA A 139 15.05 11.31 -26.82
CA ALA A 139 16.12 12.06 -27.48
C ALA A 139 16.65 13.18 -26.60
N LYS A 140 15.78 13.92 -25.91
CA LYS A 140 16.17 14.96 -24.93
C LYS A 140 17.04 14.38 -23.81
N LYS A 141 16.70 13.20 -23.28
CA LYS A 141 17.48 12.52 -22.24
C LYS A 141 18.84 12.05 -22.77
N LEU A 142 18.90 11.52 -23.98
CA LEU A 142 20.14 11.07 -24.62
C LEU A 142 21.07 12.23 -24.98
N ARG A 143 20.56 13.46 -25.15
CA ARG A 143 21.34 14.68 -25.40
C ARG A 143 21.83 15.38 -24.13
N THR A 144 21.65 14.83 -22.92
CA THR A 144 22.02 15.50 -21.67
C THR A 144 23.51 15.84 -21.66
N PRO A 145 23.91 17.13 -21.67
CA PRO A 145 25.32 17.51 -21.82
C PRO A 145 26.17 17.06 -20.63
N LYS A 146 27.37 16.57 -20.89
CA LYS A 146 28.37 16.17 -19.88
C LYS A 146 27.96 15.08 -18.90
N SER A 147 26.79 14.44 -19.09
CA SER A 147 26.39 13.30 -18.29
C SER A 147 26.93 11.99 -18.85
N ARG A 148 27.28 11.07 -17.95
CA ARG A 148 27.63 9.69 -18.26
C ARG A 148 26.50 8.72 -17.87
N TYR A 149 25.40 9.24 -17.35
CA TYR A 149 24.25 8.48 -16.90
C TYR A 149 22.95 9.25 -17.13
N THR A 150 22.00 8.60 -17.72
CA THR A 150 20.60 9.08 -17.79
C THR A 150 19.65 7.90 -17.72
N LEU A 151 18.54 8.08 -16.98
CA LEU A 151 17.49 7.06 -16.85
C LEU A 151 16.45 7.24 -17.96
N LEU A 152 16.33 6.25 -18.84
CA LEU A 152 15.37 6.25 -19.94
C LEU A 152 13.99 5.74 -19.48
N ALA A 153 13.97 4.58 -18.82
CA ALA A 153 12.75 3.97 -18.29
C ALA A 153 13.04 3.15 -17.03
N ARG A 154 12.14 3.20 -16.04
CA ARG A 154 12.23 2.44 -14.78
C ARG A 154 11.48 1.13 -14.87
N LYS A 155 11.95 0.13 -14.12
CA LYS A 155 11.24 -1.11 -13.76
C LYS A 155 10.60 -1.83 -14.96
N GLN A 156 11.36 -1.92 -16.05
CA GLN A 156 10.94 -2.61 -17.26
C GLN A 156 11.04 -4.13 -17.08
N THR A 157 10.11 -4.86 -17.71
CA THR A 157 10.12 -6.33 -17.62
C THR A 157 11.35 -6.95 -18.29
N PRO A 158 11.77 -8.17 -17.91
CA PRO A 158 12.86 -8.88 -18.60
C PRO A 158 12.63 -9.02 -20.11
N GLN A 159 11.38 -9.13 -20.55
CA GLN A 159 11.02 -9.20 -21.96
C GLN A 159 11.40 -7.92 -22.72
N VAL A 160 11.09 -6.75 -22.15
CA VAL A 160 11.46 -5.44 -22.72
C VAL A 160 12.98 -5.31 -22.84
N TRP A 161 13.72 -5.71 -21.80
CA TRP A 161 15.18 -5.68 -21.85
C TRP A 161 15.74 -6.66 -22.90
N ASN A 162 15.15 -7.86 -23.05
CA ASN A 162 15.55 -8.82 -24.08
C ASN A 162 15.33 -8.26 -25.48
N GLN A 163 14.20 -7.60 -25.75
CA GLN A 163 13.96 -6.91 -27.04
C GLN A 163 15.02 -5.85 -27.32
N ILE A 164 15.38 -5.05 -26.30
CA ILE A 164 16.46 -4.05 -26.44
C ILE A 164 17.81 -4.73 -26.72
N LYS A 165 18.13 -5.84 -26.01
CA LYS A 165 19.37 -6.61 -26.27
C LYS A 165 19.45 -7.14 -27.69
N ASP A 166 18.37 -7.67 -28.21
CA ASP A 166 18.33 -8.21 -29.58
C ASP A 166 18.46 -7.08 -30.60
N LEU A 167 17.82 -5.94 -30.36
CA LEU A 167 18.00 -4.76 -31.18
C LEU A 167 19.46 -4.24 -31.13
N LYS A 168 20.07 -4.23 -29.94
CA LYS A 168 21.50 -3.88 -29.79
C LYS A 168 22.42 -4.80 -30.58
N LYS A 169 22.18 -6.12 -30.55
CA LYS A 169 22.95 -7.10 -31.34
C LYS A 169 22.83 -6.83 -32.83
N LEU A 170 21.58 -6.59 -33.31
CA LEU A 170 21.32 -6.28 -34.73
C LEU A 170 22.09 -5.04 -35.20
N TYR A 171 22.05 -3.95 -34.41
CA TYR A 171 22.76 -2.72 -34.78
C TYR A 171 24.27 -2.82 -34.60
N ALA A 172 24.74 -3.63 -33.66
CA ALA A 172 26.18 -3.94 -33.55
C ALA A 172 26.69 -4.72 -34.76
N GLN A 173 25.90 -5.67 -35.29
CA GLN A 173 26.27 -6.39 -36.52
C GLN A 173 26.24 -5.48 -37.75
N LYS A 174 25.21 -4.66 -37.92
CA LYS A 174 25.10 -3.69 -39.01
C LYS A 174 26.24 -2.64 -39.01
N SER A 175 26.81 -2.34 -37.84
CA SER A 175 27.89 -1.37 -37.71
C SER A 175 29.26 -1.91 -38.13
N GLN A 176 29.42 -3.22 -38.32
CA GLN A 176 30.71 -3.82 -38.71
C GLN A 176 31.08 -3.46 -40.15
N PRO A 177 32.34 -3.11 -40.42
CA PRO A 177 32.83 -2.79 -41.78
C PRO A 177 32.63 -3.95 -42.77
N SER A 178 32.73 -5.20 -42.31
CA SER A 178 32.46 -6.41 -43.11
C SER A 178 31.01 -6.53 -43.58
N ALA A 179 30.07 -5.82 -42.95
CA ALA A 179 28.67 -5.76 -43.33
C ALA A 179 28.28 -4.44 -44.06
N GLY A 180 29.29 -3.66 -44.55
CA GLY A 180 29.07 -2.36 -45.17
C GLY A 180 28.71 -1.24 -44.19
N GLY A 181 28.91 -1.46 -42.89
CA GLY A 181 28.58 -0.53 -41.83
C GLY A 181 29.65 0.59 -41.65
N ASN A 182 29.20 1.72 -41.12
CA ASN A 182 30.04 2.91 -40.84
C ASN A 182 30.79 2.84 -39.49
N GLY A 183 30.81 1.70 -38.81
CA GLY A 183 31.44 1.51 -37.51
C GLY A 183 30.67 2.08 -36.32
N VAL A 184 29.42 2.54 -36.52
CA VAL A 184 28.60 3.20 -35.49
C VAL A 184 27.55 2.24 -34.89
N ASN A 185 27.70 1.93 -33.61
CA ASN A 185 26.68 1.19 -32.87
C ASN A 185 25.72 2.14 -32.15
N LEU A 186 24.60 2.50 -32.80
CA LEU A 186 23.62 3.46 -32.30
C LEU A 186 23.04 3.13 -30.90
N LEU A 187 23.02 1.88 -30.48
CA LEU A 187 22.51 1.47 -29.19
C LEU A 187 23.59 1.02 -28.21
N GLY A 188 24.87 1.21 -28.57
CA GLY A 188 26.01 0.82 -27.73
C GLY A 188 25.93 1.43 -26.33
N GLY A 189 25.48 2.69 -26.25
CA GLY A 189 25.35 3.45 -25.02
C GLY A 189 24.11 3.14 -24.17
N VAL A 190 23.21 2.27 -24.61
CA VAL A 190 22.03 1.85 -23.81
C VAL A 190 22.43 0.70 -22.89
N LEU A 191 22.14 0.84 -21.61
CA LEU A 191 22.52 -0.08 -20.54
C LEU A 191 21.27 -0.49 -19.74
N SER A 192 21.42 -1.45 -18.83
CA SER A 192 20.39 -1.79 -17.86
C SER A 192 21.00 -2.01 -16.49
N GLU A 193 20.23 -1.67 -15.48
CA GLU A 193 20.53 -1.95 -14.08
C GLU A 193 19.47 -2.91 -13.54
N PRO A 194 19.86 -3.99 -12.83
CA PRO A 194 18.90 -4.86 -12.15
C PRO A 194 18.03 -4.05 -11.18
N SER A 195 16.74 -4.30 -11.19
CA SER A 195 15.76 -3.64 -10.35
C SER A 195 14.63 -4.63 -10.02
N THR A 196 13.71 -4.25 -9.14
CA THR A 196 12.51 -5.03 -8.84
C THR A 196 11.26 -4.20 -9.10
N LYS A 197 10.21 -4.86 -9.59
CA LYS A 197 8.90 -4.25 -9.79
C LYS A 197 7.90 -4.89 -8.87
N ARG A 198 7.19 -4.07 -8.07
CA ARG A 198 6.03 -4.53 -7.30
C ARG A 198 4.87 -4.77 -8.24
N VAL A 199 4.22 -5.92 -8.10
CA VAL A 199 3.09 -6.35 -8.92
C VAL A 199 1.96 -6.82 -8.00
N TYR A 200 0.75 -6.47 -8.36
CA TYR A 200 -0.49 -6.89 -7.69
C TYR A 200 -1.26 -7.80 -8.65
N PRO A 201 -1.06 -9.14 -8.58
CA PRO A 201 -1.53 -10.09 -9.60
C PRO A 201 -3.05 -10.08 -9.79
N ASN A 202 -3.78 -9.67 -8.76
CA ASN A 202 -5.24 -9.66 -8.75
C ASN A 202 -5.84 -8.27 -9.10
N GLY A 203 -5.03 -7.31 -9.59
CA GLY A 203 -5.48 -5.97 -9.97
C GLY A 203 -6.17 -5.23 -8.82
N GLU A 204 -7.42 -4.81 -9.00
CA GLU A 204 -8.18 -4.06 -8.00
C GLU A 204 -8.55 -4.85 -6.74
N LEU A 205 -8.40 -6.19 -6.76
CA LEU A 205 -8.80 -7.03 -5.63
C LEU A 205 -7.99 -6.70 -4.37
N ALA A 206 -8.69 -6.37 -3.29
CA ALA A 206 -8.10 -5.97 -2.00
C ALA A 206 -7.19 -4.72 -2.08
N ALA A 207 -7.21 -3.96 -3.17
CA ALA A 207 -6.35 -2.78 -3.35
C ALA A 207 -6.48 -1.77 -2.20
N GLY A 208 -7.71 -1.53 -1.72
CA GLY A 208 -7.96 -0.67 -0.56
C GLY A 208 -7.34 -1.17 0.75
N ILE A 209 -7.04 -2.48 0.87
CA ILE A 209 -6.33 -3.06 2.03
C ILE A 209 -4.82 -2.99 1.78
N LEU A 210 -4.38 -3.50 0.65
CA LEU A 210 -2.96 -3.61 0.30
C LEU A 210 -2.31 -2.23 0.20
N GLY A 211 -3.00 -1.28 -0.42
CA GLY A 211 -2.41 -0.01 -0.80
C GLY A 211 -1.49 -0.17 -2.02
N TYR A 212 -0.44 0.63 -2.08
CA TYR A 212 0.48 0.68 -3.22
C TYR A 212 1.87 1.16 -2.81
N VAL A 213 2.84 0.97 -3.70
CA VAL A 213 4.19 1.51 -3.57
C VAL A 213 4.39 2.70 -4.52
N ASN A 214 5.25 3.65 -4.12
CA ASN A 214 5.65 4.76 -4.98
C ASN A 214 6.67 4.34 -6.06
N ALA A 215 7.11 5.28 -6.87
CA ALA A 215 8.09 5.05 -7.94
C ALA A 215 9.43 4.48 -7.42
N GLU A 216 9.81 4.85 -6.21
CA GLU A 216 11.03 4.37 -5.52
C GLU A 216 10.88 2.98 -4.92
N GLY A 217 9.65 2.42 -4.88
CA GLY A 217 9.35 1.10 -4.30
C GLY A 217 9.06 1.12 -2.81
N ARG A 218 8.89 2.30 -2.19
CA ARG A 218 8.47 2.45 -0.79
C ARG A 218 6.97 2.41 -0.66
N GLY A 219 6.46 1.83 0.40
CA GLY A 219 5.04 1.80 0.70
C GLY A 219 4.46 3.23 0.83
N ALA A 220 3.39 3.52 0.09
CA ALA A 220 2.78 4.84 0.04
C ALA A 220 1.29 4.84 0.44
N GLY A 221 0.67 3.68 0.58
CA GLY A 221 -0.70 3.52 1.06
C GLY A 221 -0.95 2.15 1.65
N GLY A 222 -2.02 1.99 2.41
CA GLY A 222 -2.48 0.71 2.95
C GLY A 222 -1.45 -0.06 3.77
N LEU A 223 -1.52 -1.38 3.71
CA LEU A 223 -0.57 -2.28 4.38
C LEU A 223 0.86 -2.14 3.83
N GLU A 224 1.02 -1.79 2.56
CA GLU A 224 2.34 -1.49 1.97
C GLU A 224 3.05 -0.38 2.74
N SER A 225 2.31 0.67 3.16
CA SER A 225 2.86 1.77 3.96
C SER A 225 2.97 1.38 5.44
N MET A 226 1.95 0.76 6.00
CA MET A 226 1.90 0.37 7.41
C MET A 226 3.04 -0.60 7.79
N LEU A 227 3.34 -1.55 6.90
CA LEU A 227 4.31 -2.61 7.12
C LEU A 227 5.60 -2.40 6.31
N ASP A 228 5.85 -1.17 5.80
CA ASP A 228 7.02 -0.86 5.00
C ASP A 228 8.35 -1.27 5.64
N PRO A 229 8.57 -1.06 6.96
CA PRO A 229 9.82 -1.47 7.61
C PRO A 229 10.09 -2.99 7.56
N GLN A 230 9.04 -3.81 7.57
CA GLN A 230 9.15 -5.27 7.48
C GLN A 230 9.30 -5.73 6.03
N LEU A 231 8.51 -5.10 5.11
CA LEU A 231 8.44 -5.48 3.72
C LEU A 231 9.66 -5.05 2.90
N ALA A 232 10.26 -3.89 3.20
CA ALA A 232 11.30 -3.29 2.35
C ALA A 232 12.60 -4.10 2.26
N GLY A 233 12.93 -4.88 3.31
CA GLY A 233 14.23 -5.56 3.40
C GLY A 233 15.40 -4.60 3.64
N LYS A 234 16.61 -5.08 3.37
CA LYS A 234 17.84 -4.27 3.49
C LYS A 234 18.68 -4.41 2.23
N ASP A 235 18.93 -3.30 1.57
CA ASP A 235 19.75 -3.27 0.36
C ASP A 235 21.16 -3.78 0.64
N GLY A 236 21.68 -4.54 -0.31
CA GLY A 236 23.07 -4.96 -0.35
C GLY A 236 23.92 -3.96 -1.13
N LYS A 237 25.23 -4.22 -1.11
CA LYS A 237 26.21 -3.46 -1.88
C LYS A 237 27.18 -4.43 -2.52
N ILE A 238 27.51 -4.18 -3.77
CA ILE A 238 28.52 -4.94 -4.49
C ILE A 238 29.55 -3.98 -5.13
N ARG A 239 30.82 -4.28 -4.94
CA ARG A 239 31.93 -3.53 -5.53
C ARG A 239 32.57 -4.36 -6.62
N PHE A 240 32.65 -3.80 -7.81
CA PHE A 240 33.37 -4.40 -8.95
C PHE A 240 34.60 -3.60 -9.27
N THR A 241 35.68 -4.32 -9.66
CA THR A 241 36.84 -3.70 -10.29
C THR A 241 36.49 -3.38 -11.74
N GLN A 242 36.74 -2.11 -12.16
CA GLN A 242 36.60 -1.69 -13.55
C GLN A 242 37.91 -1.14 -14.12
N SER A 243 38.10 -1.35 -15.42
CA SER A 243 39.17 -0.76 -16.19
C SER A 243 38.62 -0.21 -17.50
N GLY A 244 38.85 1.08 -17.76
CA GLY A 244 38.32 1.74 -18.95
C GLY A 244 36.81 1.71 -19.09
N GLY A 245 36.04 1.69 -17.96
CA GLY A 245 34.60 1.62 -17.97
C GLY A 245 34.01 0.23 -18.17
N ARG A 246 34.86 -0.82 -18.21
CA ARG A 246 34.41 -2.23 -18.30
C ARG A 246 34.73 -2.98 -17.03
N GLN A 247 33.79 -3.82 -16.59
CA GLN A 247 33.98 -4.73 -15.46
C GLN A 247 35.12 -5.72 -15.80
N VAL A 248 36.00 -5.97 -14.84
CA VAL A 248 37.07 -6.98 -14.95
C VAL A 248 36.57 -8.28 -14.35
N PRO A 249 36.23 -9.32 -15.15
CA PRO A 249 35.55 -10.53 -14.66
C PRO A 249 36.37 -11.36 -13.67
N THR A 250 37.70 -11.22 -13.70
CA THR A 250 38.65 -12.01 -12.88
C THR A 250 38.93 -11.41 -11.51
N ALA A 251 38.51 -10.17 -11.27
CA ALA A 251 38.65 -9.54 -9.96
C ALA A 251 37.39 -9.86 -9.14
N GLY A 252 37.55 -10.59 -8.06
CA GLY A 252 36.41 -10.99 -7.19
C GLY A 252 35.57 -9.79 -6.77
N SER A 253 34.26 -9.95 -6.82
CA SER A 253 33.34 -8.96 -6.26
C SER A 253 33.37 -9.03 -4.74
N GLN A 254 33.51 -7.90 -4.08
CA GLN A 254 33.36 -7.75 -2.63
C GLN A 254 32.05 -7.01 -2.34
N GLY A 255 31.29 -7.46 -1.38
CA GLY A 255 30.06 -6.76 -1.00
C GLY A 255 29.27 -7.47 0.08
N THR A 256 28.23 -6.80 0.55
CA THR A 256 27.20 -7.36 1.43
C THR A 256 25.99 -7.75 0.58
N PRO A 257 25.49 -8.98 0.70
CA PRO A 257 24.28 -9.38 -0.02
C PRO A 257 23.08 -8.56 0.46
N ALA A 258 22.10 -8.36 -0.41
CA ALA A 258 20.81 -7.83 -0.03
C ALA A 258 20.07 -8.85 0.87
N VAL A 259 19.34 -8.36 1.86
CA VAL A 259 18.48 -9.17 2.71
C VAL A 259 17.02 -8.91 2.31
N PRO A 260 16.29 -9.89 1.77
CA PRO A 260 14.90 -9.71 1.40
C PRO A 260 14.03 -9.25 2.58
N GLY A 261 12.95 -8.54 2.28
CA GLY A 261 11.94 -8.20 3.25
C GLY A 261 11.18 -9.44 3.75
N ALA A 262 10.60 -9.33 4.93
CA ALA A 262 9.74 -10.38 5.45
C ALA A 262 8.43 -10.46 4.64
N GLY A 263 7.98 -11.66 4.31
CA GLY A 263 6.66 -11.92 3.77
C GLY A 263 5.59 -11.70 4.84
N ILE A 264 4.41 -11.25 4.43
CA ILE A 264 3.26 -11.01 5.30
C ILE A 264 2.12 -11.92 4.88
N GLU A 265 1.61 -12.74 5.80
CA GLU A 265 0.40 -13.55 5.59
C GLU A 265 -0.79 -12.82 6.21
N LEU A 266 -1.79 -12.51 5.39
CA LEU A 266 -3.01 -11.82 5.82
C LEU A 266 -4.06 -12.81 6.32
N THR A 267 -5.05 -12.25 7.03
CA THR A 267 -6.29 -12.96 7.41
C THR A 267 -7.28 -13.05 6.24
N ILE A 268 -7.09 -12.20 5.22
CA ILE A 268 -7.95 -12.13 4.03
C ILE A 268 -7.98 -13.48 3.32
N ASP A 269 -9.18 -13.93 2.98
CA ASP A 269 -9.41 -15.02 2.04
C ASP A 269 -9.68 -14.41 0.66
N ARG A 270 -8.82 -14.72 -0.32
CA ARG A 270 -8.91 -14.12 -1.66
C ARG A 270 -10.26 -14.37 -2.33
N ASP A 271 -10.84 -15.55 -2.14
CA ASP A 271 -12.07 -15.94 -2.83
C ASP A 271 -13.29 -15.27 -2.17
N ILE A 272 -13.32 -15.17 -0.82
CA ILE A 272 -14.34 -14.39 -0.09
C ILE A 272 -14.21 -12.90 -0.42
N GLN A 273 -12.99 -12.37 -0.50
CA GLN A 273 -12.73 -10.99 -0.92
C GLN A 273 -13.25 -10.73 -2.33
N TRP A 274 -13.03 -11.67 -3.26
CA TRP A 274 -13.54 -11.56 -4.62
C TRP A 274 -15.07 -11.51 -4.66
N ALA A 275 -15.74 -12.41 -3.94
CA ALA A 275 -17.20 -12.44 -3.88
C ALA A 275 -17.78 -11.13 -3.30
N ALA A 276 -17.15 -10.60 -2.25
CA ALA A 276 -17.52 -9.32 -1.63
C ALA A 276 -17.29 -8.15 -2.60
N GLN A 277 -16.13 -8.11 -3.28
CA GLN A 277 -15.78 -7.07 -4.24
C GLN A 277 -16.74 -7.03 -5.43
N GLN A 278 -17.06 -8.19 -6.02
CA GLN A 278 -18.01 -8.29 -7.12
C GLN A 278 -19.42 -7.82 -6.70
N ALA A 279 -19.90 -8.29 -5.54
CA ALA A 279 -21.24 -7.96 -5.06
C ALA A 279 -21.41 -6.44 -4.79
N ILE A 280 -20.41 -5.81 -4.17
CA ILE A 280 -20.49 -4.39 -3.85
C ILE A 280 -20.31 -3.51 -5.09
N THR A 281 -19.38 -3.86 -6.00
CA THR A 281 -19.14 -3.12 -7.25
C THR A 281 -20.38 -3.14 -8.15
N GLU A 282 -21.00 -4.32 -8.31
CA GLU A 282 -22.24 -4.46 -9.08
C GLU A 282 -23.36 -3.58 -8.51
N GLN A 283 -23.54 -3.59 -7.18
CA GLN A 283 -24.62 -2.84 -6.55
C GLN A 283 -24.39 -1.33 -6.56
N VAL A 284 -23.16 -0.86 -6.31
CA VAL A 284 -22.81 0.56 -6.40
C VAL A 284 -23.11 1.09 -7.80
N LYS A 285 -22.72 0.34 -8.84
CA LYS A 285 -23.03 0.69 -10.23
C LYS A 285 -24.53 0.67 -10.53
N LYS A 286 -25.25 -0.35 -10.06
CA LYS A 286 -26.70 -0.53 -10.28
C LYS A 286 -27.52 0.57 -9.63
N SER A 287 -27.17 0.93 -8.39
CA SER A 287 -27.88 1.97 -7.61
C SER A 287 -27.39 3.39 -7.89
N LYS A 288 -26.36 3.58 -8.75
CA LYS A 288 -25.67 4.85 -8.98
C LYS A 288 -25.29 5.52 -7.66
N ALA A 289 -24.75 4.73 -6.74
CA ALA A 289 -24.29 5.20 -5.44
C ALA A 289 -22.89 5.81 -5.53
N ASP A 290 -22.56 6.69 -4.60
CA ASP A 290 -21.24 7.32 -4.53
C ASP A 290 -20.17 6.28 -4.22
N ARG A 291 -20.46 5.38 -3.26
CA ARG A 291 -19.57 4.28 -2.84
C ARG A 291 -20.30 3.23 -2.04
N GLY A 292 -19.62 2.13 -1.78
CA GLY A 292 -20.10 1.08 -0.90
C GLY A 292 -18.98 0.20 -0.39
N TYR A 293 -19.25 -0.51 0.72
CA TYR A 293 -18.29 -1.43 1.33
C TYR A 293 -18.95 -2.67 1.89
N VAL A 294 -18.17 -3.74 1.91
CA VAL A 294 -18.51 -5.00 2.59
C VAL A 294 -17.34 -5.40 3.48
N VAL A 295 -17.63 -5.74 4.73
CA VAL A 295 -16.68 -6.32 5.66
C VAL A 295 -17.16 -7.71 6.04
N VAL A 296 -16.27 -8.71 5.97
CA VAL A 296 -16.51 -10.08 6.40
C VAL A 296 -15.50 -10.41 7.51
N GLN A 297 -15.99 -10.86 8.67
CA GLN A 297 -15.19 -11.13 9.85
C GLN A 297 -15.49 -12.51 10.41
N ASP A 298 -14.46 -13.27 10.82
CA ASP A 298 -14.63 -14.45 11.67
C ASP A 298 -14.96 -14.00 13.08
N THR A 299 -16.10 -14.48 13.62
CA THR A 299 -16.64 -14.02 14.90
C THR A 299 -15.80 -14.47 16.11
N ARG A 300 -15.06 -15.57 15.99
CA ARG A 300 -14.32 -16.23 17.08
C ARG A 300 -12.87 -15.78 17.20
N THR A 301 -12.30 -15.31 16.09
CA THR A 301 -10.88 -14.94 16.04
C THR A 301 -10.65 -13.45 15.84
N GLY A 302 -11.68 -12.71 15.39
CA GLY A 302 -11.55 -11.31 15.00
C GLY A 302 -10.86 -11.14 13.63
N GLU A 303 -10.46 -12.21 12.95
CA GLU A 303 -9.84 -12.17 11.62
C GLU A 303 -10.77 -11.51 10.60
N VAL A 304 -10.28 -10.52 9.87
CA VAL A 304 -10.98 -9.92 8.74
C VAL A 304 -10.73 -10.80 7.52
N LEU A 305 -11.78 -11.48 7.05
CA LEU A 305 -11.73 -12.40 5.91
C LEU A 305 -11.86 -11.67 4.57
N ALA A 306 -12.58 -10.54 4.56
CA ALA A 306 -12.70 -9.66 3.42
C ALA A 306 -13.04 -8.23 3.86
N MET A 307 -12.54 -7.25 3.10
CA MET A 307 -12.89 -5.83 3.24
C MET A 307 -12.88 -5.20 1.84
N ALA A 308 -14.03 -5.23 1.20
CA ALA A 308 -14.21 -4.76 -0.17
C ALA A 308 -14.74 -3.33 -0.21
N ASN A 309 -14.23 -2.53 -1.12
CA ASN A 309 -14.64 -1.15 -1.35
C ASN A 309 -15.00 -0.94 -2.83
N ALA A 310 -16.01 -0.13 -3.11
CA ALA A 310 -16.37 0.29 -4.46
C ALA A 310 -16.69 1.80 -4.46
N PRO A 311 -16.16 2.59 -5.45
CA PRO A 311 -15.22 2.17 -6.49
C PRO A 311 -13.84 1.77 -5.93
N GLY A 312 -13.16 0.88 -6.65
CA GLY A 312 -11.78 0.47 -6.39
C GLY A 312 -10.77 1.20 -7.27
N PHE A 313 -9.51 0.78 -7.20
CA PHE A 313 -8.42 1.22 -8.06
C PHE A 313 -7.46 0.07 -8.34
N ASP A 314 -6.70 0.14 -9.45
CA ASP A 314 -5.64 -0.83 -9.73
C ASP A 314 -4.28 -0.28 -9.23
N PRO A 315 -3.64 -0.94 -8.24
CA PRO A 315 -2.34 -0.50 -7.75
C PRO A 315 -1.20 -0.63 -8.78
N ASN A 316 -1.43 -1.38 -9.87
CA ASN A 316 -0.46 -1.48 -10.98
C ASN A 316 -0.50 -0.25 -11.89
N ASP A 317 -1.61 0.50 -11.93
CA ASP A 317 -1.78 1.72 -12.73
C ASP A 317 -2.44 2.84 -11.93
N LEU A 318 -1.62 3.56 -11.17
CA LEU A 318 -2.07 4.70 -10.37
C LEU A 318 -2.39 5.95 -11.20
N SER A 319 -1.99 6.00 -12.46
CA SER A 319 -2.25 7.16 -13.33
C SER A 319 -3.72 7.28 -13.73
N ALA A 320 -4.42 6.15 -13.79
CA ALA A 320 -5.86 6.07 -14.05
C ALA A 320 -6.72 6.14 -12.78
N ALA A 321 -6.10 6.08 -11.59
CA ALA A 321 -6.81 5.98 -10.33
C ALA A 321 -7.43 7.32 -9.91
N ASN A 322 -8.69 7.26 -9.48
CA ASN A 322 -9.32 8.39 -8.78
C ASN A 322 -8.72 8.48 -7.35
N ALA A 323 -8.17 9.63 -6.99
CA ALA A 323 -7.58 9.86 -5.67
C ALA A 323 -8.53 9.50 -4.51
N ALA A 324 -9.83 9.77 -4.65
CA ALA A 324 -10.85 9.42 -3.65
C ALA A 324 -11.09 7.90 -3.50
N ALA A 325 -10.66 7.08 -4.46
CA ALA A 325 -10.77 5.63 -4.42
C ALA A 325 -9.48 4.95 -3.92
N MET A 326 -8.36 5.67 -3.83
CA MET A 326 -7.04 5.12 -3.45
C MET A 326 -6.88 4.77 -1.97
N GLY A 327 -7.88 5.09 -1.14
CA GLY A 327 -7.92 4.75 0.28
C GLY A 327 -8.77 3.51 0.57
N ASN A 328 -8.94 3.24 1.86
CA ASN A 328 -9.87 2.21 2.35
C ASN A 328 -11.11 2.88 2.95
N ALA A 329 -12.12 3.11 2.12
CA ALA A 329 -13.35 3.80 2.54
C ALA A 329 -14.08 3.08 3.69
N ALA A 330 -13.97 1.75 3.81
CA ALA A 330 -14.55 1.00 4.91
C ALA A 330 -13.97 1.38 6.29
N LEU A 331 -12.71 1.89 6.32
CA LEU A 331 -12.03 2.33 7.53
C LEU A 331 -11.97 3.86 7.66
N GLN A 332 -12.02 4.59 6.56
CA GLN A 332 -11.76 6.03 6.52
C GLN A 332 -13.03 6.88 6.48
N ASP A 333 -14.14 6.32 5.99
CA ASP A 333 -15.43 7.03 6.00
C ASP A 333 -16.07 6.95 7.39
N ALA A 334 -16.46 8.12 7.92
CA ALA A 334 -17.29 8.24 9.11
C ALA A 334 -18.73 8.55 8.69
N TYR A 335 -19.66 7.70 9.08
CA TYR A 335 -21.08 7.88 8.73
C TYR A 335 -21.99 7.45 9.88
N GLU A 336 -23.22 7.97 9.91
CA GLU A 336 -24.21 7.58 10.89
C GLU A 336 -24.71 6.16 10.60
N PRO A 337 -24.61 5.21 11.56
CA PRO A 337 -24.99 3.81 11.34
C PRO A 337 -26.50 3.61 11.21
N GLY A 338 -27.31 4.56 11.71
CA GLY A 338 -28.74 4.44 11.76
C GLY A 338 -29.19 3.21 12.52
N SER A 339 -30.26 2.57 12.05
CA SER A 339 -30.92 1.46 12.77
C SER A 339 -30.05 0.23 13.00
N THR A 340 -28.89 0.09 12.35
CA THR A 340 -27.95 -0.99 12.70
C THR A 340 -27.35 -0.82 14.10
N SER A 341 -27.33 0.41 14.64
CA SER A 341 -26.86 0.66 16.02
C SER A 341 -27.87 0.26 17.10
N LYS A 342 -29.15 0.04 16.75
CA LYS A 342 -30.18 -0.40 17.72
C LYS A 342 -29.80 -1.68 18.46
N VAL A 343 -28.96 -2.52 17.85
CA VAL A 343 -28.40 -3.71 18.48
C VAL A 343 -27.64 -3.36 19.76
N MET A 344 -26.85 -2.27 19.77
CA MET A 344 -26.14 -1.81 20.98
C MET A 344 -27.11 -1.28 22.04
N SER A 345 -28.15 -0.57 21.62
CA SER A 345 -29.20 -0.07 22.53
C SER A 345 -29.98 -1.20 23.19
N MET A 346 -30.37 -2.22 22.42
CA MET A 346 -31.05 -3.41 22.96
C MET A 346 -30.13 -4.23 23.86
N ALA A 347 -28.85 -4.34 23.49
CA ALA A 347 -27.84 -4.98 24.34
C ALA A 347 -27.76 -4.33 25.73
N ALA A 348 -27.73 -3.00 25.79
CA ALA A 348 -27.73 -2.26 27.06
C ALA A 348 -29.01 -2.49 27.88
N VAL A 349 -30.17 -2.42 27.23
CA VAL A 349 -31.49 -2.62 27.91
C VAL A 349 -31.61 -4.03 28.48
N LEU A 350 -31.18 -5.06 27.73
CA LEU A 350 -31.18 -6.44 28.16
C LEU A 350 -30.17 -6.71 29.28
N GLU A 351 -28.94 -6.20 29.15
CA GLU A 351 -27.87 -6.44 30.13
C GLU A 351 -28.20 -5.81 31.48
N GLU A 352 -28.79 -4.61 31.47
CA GLU A 352 -29.23 -3.90 32.70
C GLU A 352 -30.54 -4.48 33.26
N GLY A 353 -31.10 -5.54 32.65
CA GLY A 353 -32.33 -6.18 33.10
C GLY A 353 -33.56 -5.26 33.08
N LYS A 354 -33.54 -4.21 32.24
CA LYS A 354 -34.63 -3.21 32.18
C LYS A 354 -35.80 -3.63 31.34
N ALA A 355 -35.61 -4.64 30.48
CA ALA A 355 -36.66 -5.31 29.72
C ALA A 355 -36.19 -6.70 29.27
N ALA A 356 -37.14 -7.56 28.92
CA ALA A 356 -36.95 -8.86 28.29
C ALA A 356 -37.54 -8.85 26.86
N PRO A 357 -37.23 -9.84 26.01
CA PRO A 357 -37.72 -9.88 24.62
C PRO A 357 -39.26 -9.76 24.46
N ASP A 358 -39.99 -10.25 25.40
CA ASP A 358 -41.46 -10.25 25.47
C ASP A 358 -42.04 -8.99 26.17
N THR A 359 -41.20 -8.11 26.68
CA THR A 359 -41.67 -6.88 27.35
C THR A 359 -42.49 -6.02 26.39
N HIS A 360 -43.71 -5.66 26.84
CA HIS A 360 -44.65 -4.87 26.06
C HIS A 360 -44.19 -3.42 25.89
N VAL A 361 -44.25 -2.91 24.68
CA VAL A 361 -43.94 -1.53 24.30
C VAL A 361 -45.01 -0.98 23.39
N THR A 362 -45.86 -0.09 23.91
CA THR A 362 -46.84 0.63 23.12
C THR A 362 -46.18 1.78 22.36
N VAL A 363 -46.18 1.69 21.04
CA VAL A 363 -45.47 2.62 20.14
C VAL A 363 -46.48 3.53 19.43
N PRO A 364 -46.62 4.80 19.84
CA PRO A 364 -47.49 5.75 19.15
C PRO A 364 -46.93 6.14 17.78
N ASN A 365 -47.74 6.60 16.85
CA ASN A 365 -47.30 7.07 15.53
C ASN A 365 -46.32 8.27 15.62
N ARG A 366 -46.43 9.07 16.68
CA ARG A 366 -45.57 10.22 16.96
C ARG A 366 -45.24 10.28 18.45
N LEU A 367 -44.03 10.66 18.77
CA LEU A 367 -43.53 10.83 20.13
C LEU A 367 -42.85 12.21 20.27
N HIS A 368 -43.44 13.07 21.09
CA HIS A 368 -42.81 14.34 21.43
C HIS A 368 -41.77 14.15 22.55
N ARG A 369 -40.53 14.54 22.32
CA ARG A 369 -39.47 14.57 23.32
C ARG A 369 -38.57 15.78 23.11
N GLY A 370 -38.33 16.53 24.19
CA GLY A 370 -37.55 17.77 24.09
C GLY A 370 -38.24 18.75 23.13
N ASP A 371 -37.49 19.20 22.14
CA ASP A 371 -37.92 20.16 21.12
C ASP A 371 -38.33 19.50 19.77
N ARG A 372 -38.44 18.17 19.75
CA ARG A 372 -38.66 17.44 18.49
C ARG A 372 -39.81 16.42 18.58
N LEU A 373 -40.49 16.29 17.45
CA LEU A 373 -41.48 15.24 17.20
C LEU A 373 -40.82 14.08 16.47
N PHE A 374 -40.65 12.95 17.17
CA PHE A 374 -40.06 11.71 16.62
C PHE A 374 -41.10 10.86 15.92
N LYS A 375 -40.65 10.14 14.89
CA LYS A 375 -41.47 9.19 14.12
C LYS A 375 -40.65 7.98 13.70
N ASP A 376 -41.34 6.91 13.36
CA ASP A 376 -40.77 5.76 12.66
C ASP A 376 -40.62 6.04 11.16
N ASP A 377 -39.94 5.14 10.43
CA ASP A 377 -39.65 5.32 9.00
C ASP A 377 -40.95 5.22 8.15
N VAL A 378 -42.00 4.61 8.69
CA VAL A 378 -43.33 4.50 8.08
C VAL A 378 -44.40 5.04 9.03
N ASP A 379 -45.45 5.63 8.48
CA ASP A 379 -46.61 6.01 9.25
C ASP A 379 -47.45 4.78 9.63
N HIS A 380 -47.93 4.71 10.86
CA HIS A 380 -48.67 3.57 11.38
C HIS A 380 -49.69 4.01 12.44
N LYS A 381 -50.68 3.18 12.70
CA LYS A 381 -51.52 3.28 13.91
C LYS A 381 -50.63 2.94 15.12
N THR A 382 -51.11 3.18 16.35
CA THR A 382 -50.40 2.69 17.53
C THR A 382 -50.06 1.22 17.36
N TRP A 383 -48.73 0.91 17.44
CA TRP A 383 -48.25 -0.46 17.44
C TRP A 383 -48.17 -1.00 18.88
N TYR A 384 -48.58 -2.23 19.05
CA TYR A 384 -48.46 -2.99 20.29
C TYR A 384 -47.35 -4.03 20.11
N LEU A 385 -46.11 -3.63 20.34
CA LEU A 385 -44.94 -4.45 20.06
C LEU A 385 -44.36 -5.02 21.35
N THR A 386 -43.84 -6.23 21.26
CA THR A 386 -42.86 -6.70 22.24
C THR A 386 -41.52 -5.96 22.03
N LEU A 387 -40.55 -6.07 22.94
CA LEU A 387 -39.19 -5.55 22.73
C LEU A 387 -38.55 -6.22 21.49
N ASN A 388 -38.80 -7.52 21.28
CA ASN A 388 -38.43 -8.23 20.06
C ASN A 388 -39.03 -7.55 18.81
N GLY A 389 -40.31 -7.20 18.86
CA GLY A 389 -41.01 -6.50 17.79
C GLY A 389 -40.45 -5.10 17.51
N VAL A 390 -40.01 -4.39 18.53
CA VAL A 390 -39.32 -3.10 18.36
C VAL A 390 -38.06 -3.26 17.50
N LEU A 391 -37.29 -4.35 17.72
CA LEU A 391 -36.10 -4.64 16.94
C LEU A 391 -36.46 -5.15 15.53
N ALA A 392 -37.40 -6.08 15.39
CA ALA A 392 -37.80 -6.68 14.12
C ALA A 392 -38.38 -5.65 13.14
N LYS A 393 -39.30 -4.80 13.58
CA LYS A 393 -39.89 -3.68 12.81
C LYS A 393 -39.00 -2.45 12.73
N SER A 394 -37.85 -2.46 13.46
CA SER A 394 -36.92 -1.35 13.48
C SER A 394 -37.50 -0.01 13.99
N SER A 395 -38.41 -0.05 14.99
CA SER A 395 -39.04 1.16 15.50
C SER A 395 -38.04 2.11 16.18
N ASN A 396 -37.97 3.38 15.73
CA ASN A 396 -37.22 4.44 16.36
C ASN A 396 -37.85 4.82 17.70
N ILE A 397 -39.17 5.02 17.70
CA ILE A 397 -39.93 5.38 18.88
C ILE A 397 -39.84 4.27 19.95
N GLY A 398 -40.03 3.02 19.55
CA GLY A 398 -39.88 1.88 20.46
C GLY A 398 -38.48 1.82 21.09
N THR A 399 -37.42 2.14 20.31
CA THR A 399 -36.04 2.19 20.82
C THR A 399 -35.84 3.33 21.82
N ILE A 400 -36.40 4.52 21.58
CA ILE A 400 -36.38 5.63 22.55
C ILE A 400 -37.03 5.23 23.86
N LEU A 401 -38.21 4.61 23.76
CA LEU A 401 -38.97 4.17 24.95
C LEU A 401 -38.24 3.07 25.75
N ALA A 402 -37.58 2.14 25.04
CA ALA A 402 -36.79 1.09 25.68
C ALA A 402 -35.53 1.64 26.38
N THR A 403 -34.77 2.49 25.72
CA THR A 403 -33.55 3.07 26.29
C THR A 403 -33.82 4.08 27.40
N GLY A 404 -34.98 4.74 27.38
CA GLY A 404 -35.42 5.60 28.48
C GLY A 404 -35.62 4.85 29.81
N ARG A 405 -35.65 3.50 29.82
CA ARG A 405 -35.70 2.68 31.03
C ARG A 405 -34.33 2.45 31.68
N LEU A 406 -33.24 2.82 31.04
CA LEU A 406 -31.86 2.54 31.52
C LEU A 406 -31.52 3.27 32.83
N GLY A 407 -32.13 4.43 33.09
CA GLY A 407 -31.96 5.21 34.31
C GLY A 407 -33.29 5.77 34.83
N ALA A 408 -33.27 6.34 36.02
CA ALA A 408 -34.42 7.05 36.57
C ALA A 408 -34.69 8.39 35.89
N THR A 409 -33.61 8.97 35.29
CA THR A 409 -33.67 10.21 34.51
C THR A 409 -33.12 9.99 33.12
N GLN A 410 -33.42 10.92 32.18
CA GLN A 410 -32.84 10.86 30.82
C GLN A 410 -31.32 10.97 30.86
N ALA A 411 -30.76 11.80 31.75
CA ALA A 411 -29.32 11.95 31.90
C ALA A 411 -28.64 10.64 32.34
N GLU A 412 -29.19 9.94 33.31
CA GLU A 412 -28.69 8.62 33.73
C GLU A 412 -28.79 7.60 32.58
N SER A 413 -29.93 7.56 31.88
CA SER A 413 -30.12 6.68 30.72
C SER A 413 -29.04 6.96 29.64
N ASN A 414 -28.70 8.22 29.39
CA ASN A 414 -27.67 8.61 28.46
C ASN A 414 -26.28 8.13 28.88
N GLU A 415 -25.91 8.25 30.16
CA GLU A 415 -24.61 7.79 30.69
C GLU A 415 -24.49 6.27 30.57
N VAL A 416 -25.54 5.52 30.92
CA VAL A 416 -25.54 4.06 30.76
C VAL A 416 -25.40 3.69 29.29
N LEU A 417 -26.22 4.25 28.41
CA LEU A 417 -26.13 3.96 26.97
C LEU A 417 -24.75 4.29 26.39
N HIS A 418 -24.21 5.47 26.73
CA HIS A 418 -22.87 5.90 26.28
C HIS A 418 -21.79 4.90 26.72
N SER A 419 -21.88 4.36 27.96
CA SER A 419 -20.91 3.39 28.46
C SER A 419 -20.90 2.11 27.60
N TYR A 420 -22.08 1.62 27.17
CA TYR A 420 -22.18 0.46 26.28
C TYR A 420 -21.67 0.77 24.86
N LEU A 421 -22.02 1.93 24.31
CA LEU A 421 -21.47 2.35 23.00
C LEU A 421 -19.94 2.36 23.02
N ARG A 422 -19.33 2.86 24.11
CA ARG A 422 -17.87 2.83 24.30
C ARG A 422 -17.33 1.40 24.45
N LYS A 423 -17.98 0.53 25.20
CA LYS A 423 -17.59 -0.89 25.32
C LYS A 423 -17.62 -1.61 23.99
N PHE A 424 -18.58 -1.29 23.10
CA PHE A 424 -18.64 -1.79 21.73
C PHE A 424 -17.53 -1.21 20.81
N GLY A 425 -16.75 -0.23 21.29
CA GLY A 425 -15.62 0.37 20.56
C GLY A 425 -15.97 1.62 19.75
N ILE A 426 -17.18 2.17 19.91
CA ILE A 426 -17.58 3.39 19.20
C ILE A 426 -16.81 4.61 19.73
N GLY A 427 -16.35 5.47 18.81
CA GLY A 427 -15.55 6.65 19.14
C GLY A 427 -14.09 6.33 19.49
N SER A 428 -13.58 5.15 19.11
CA SER A 428 -12.19 4.72 19.27
C SER A 428 -11.73 3.98 18.01
N PRO A 429 -10.44 4.05 17.63
CA PRO A 429 -9.90 3.21 16.56
C PRO A 429 -10.15 1.73 16.83
N THR A 430 -10.27 0.93 15.77
CA THR A 430 -10.60 -0.50 15.89
C THR A 430 -9.47 -1.34 16.50
N GLY A 431 -8.22 -0.87 16.41
CA GLY A 431 -7.02 -1.59 16.80
C GLY A 431 -6.22 -2.15 15.63
N LEU A 432 -6.71 -2.00 14.39
CA LEU A 432 -5.99 -2.43 13.18
C LEU A 432 -4.69 -1.66 12.93
N GLY A 433 -4.58 -0.42 13.42
CA GLY A 433 -3.45 0.46 13.15
C GLY A 433 -3.38 0.91 11.68
N TYR A 434 -4.46 0.77 10.93
CA TYR A 434 -4.51 1.08 9.51
C TYR A 434 -4.39 2.60 9.25
N PRO A 435 -3.55 3.04 8.28
CA PRO A 435 -3.34 4.46 8.01
C PRO A 435 -4.62 5.20 7.64
N GLY A 436 -4.90 6.30 8.34
CA GLY A 436 -6.07 7.13 8.08
C GLY A 436 -7.40 6.54 8.58
N GLU A 437 -7.38 5.49 9.40
CA GLU A 437 -8.59 4.99 10.06
C GLU A 437 -9.26 6.09 10.88
N THR A 438 -10.59 6.28 10.66
CA THR A 438 -11.38 7.19 11.49
C THR A 438 -11.89 6.47 12.75
N PRO A 439 -11.78 7.08 13.94
CA PRO A 439 -12.37 6.54 15.15
C PRO A 439 -13.90 6.70 15.20
N GLY A 440 -14.51 7.35 14.20
CA GLY A 440 -15.90 7.79 14.29
C GLY A 440 -16.08 8.94 15.28
N ILE A 441 -17.33 9.26 15.59
CA ILE A 441 -17.69 10.34 16.52
C ILE A 441 -18.68 9.81 17.57
N LEU A 442 -18.33 9.94 18.83
CA LEU A 442 -19.21 9.73 19.97
C LEU A 442 -18.94 10.81 21.03
N ALA A 443 -19.80 11.83 21.06
CA ALA A 443 -19.73 12.88 22.06
C ALA A 443 -20.04 12.35 23.48
N LYS A 444 -19.55 13.01 24.52
CA LYS A 444 -19.93 12.70 25.90
C LYS A 444 -21.40 13.08 26.16
N PRO A 445 -22.13 12.36 27.02
CA PRO A 445 -23.54 12.62 27.27
C PRO A 445 -23.89 14.07 27.65
N LYS A 446 -23.02 14.73 28.42
CA LYS A 446 -23.20 16.14 28.80
C LYS A 446 -23.19 17.12 27.62
N ASP A 447 -22.60 16.71 26.48
CA ASP A 447 -22.46 17.51 25.28
C ASP A 447 -23.55 17.20 24.24
N TRP A 448 -24.46 16.25 24.53
CA TRP A 448 -25.56 15.91 23.64
C TRP A 448 -26.61 17.02 23.64
N SER A 449 -27.02 17.45 22.45
CA SER A 449 -28.14 18.38 22.31
C SER A 449 -29.45 17.75 22.79
N THR A 450 -30.48 18.57 22.99
CA THR A 450 -31.82 18.12 23.42
C THR A 450 -32.40 17.04 22.51
N SER A 451 -32.12 17.07 21.21
CA SER A 451 -32.57 16.02 20.28
C SER A 451 -31.61 14.83 20.20
N GLN A 452 -30.29 15.04 20.33
CA GLN A 452 -29.31 13.95 20.22
C GLN A 452 -29.50 12.86 21.29
N GLN A 453 -29.89 13.22 22.51
CA GLN A 453 -30.17 12.23 23.58
C GLN A 453 -31.29 11.23 23.22
N TYR A 454 -32.09 11.53 22.20
CA TYR A 454 -33.13 10.63 21.70
C TYR A 454 -32.81 10.04 20.32
N THR A 455 -31.87 10.64 19.56
CA THR A 455 -31.50 10.09 18.25
C THR A 455 -30.33 9.10 18.31
N ILE A 456 -29.40 9.27 19.25
CA ILE A 456 -28.27 8.37 19.48
C ILE A 456 -28.73 6.90 19.71
N PRO A 457 -29.80 6.63 20.49
CA PRO A 457 -30.32 5.28 20.66
C PRO A 457 -30.59 4.52 19.37
N PHE A 458 -31.00 5.19 18.29
CA PHE A 458 -31.27 4.57 17.00
C PHE A 458 -30.24 4.92 15.90
N GLY A 459 -29.08 5.44 16.30
CA GLY A 459 -27.89 5.57 15.45
C GLY A 459 -27.78 6.85 14.65
N GLN A 460 -28.40 7.94 15.08
CA GLN A 460 -28.20 9.28 14.53
C GLN A 460 -27.58 10.20 15.60
N GLY A 461 -26.65 11.07 15.19
CA GLY A 461 -25.90 11.95 16.11
C GLY A 461 -24.62 11.30 16.65
N LEU A 462 -24.24 10.14 16.13
CA LEU A 462 -22.94 9.49 16.29
C LEU A 462 -22.46 9.01 14.92
N SER A 463 -21.16 8.76 14.76
CA SER A 463 -20.66 8.15 13.52
C SER A 463 -19.71 6.99 13.79
N VAL A 464 -19.66 6.08 12.82
CA VAL A 464 -18.81 4.88 12.84
C VAL A 464 -18.13 4.69 11.49
N ASN A 465 -17.06 3.90 11.44
CA ASN A 465 -16.59 3.28 10.22
C ASN A 465 -17.20 1.88 10.03
N ALA A 466 -17.05 1.29 8.84
CA ALA A 466 -17.69 -0.02 8.55
C ALA A 466 -17.12 -1.18 9.38
N MET A 467 -15.83 -1.10 9.76
CA MET A 467 -15.21 -2.12 10.61
C MET A 467 -15.75 -2.06 12.06
N GLN A 468 -15.91 -0.85 12.61
CA GLN A 468 -16.58 -0.69 13.91
C GLN A 468 -17.99 -1.27 13.87
N ALA A 469 -18.77 -0.94 12.83
CA ALA A 469 -20.11 -1.48 12.65
C ALA A 469 -20.12 -3.01 12.58
N ALA A 470 -19.23 -3.64 11.81
CA ALA A 470 -19.08 -5.09 11.74
C ALA A 470 -18.72 -5.70 13.11
N SER A 471 -17.78 -5.07 13.83
CA SER A 471 -17.32 -5.54 15.16
C SER A 471 -18.42 -5.58 16.21
N VAL A 472 -19.43 -4.70 16.13
CA VAL A 472 -20.62 -4.75 17.01
C VAL A 472 -21.34 -6.09 16.87
N TYR A 473 -21.57 -6.53 15.63
CA TYR A 473 -22.27 -7.79 15.34
C TYR A 473 -21.42 -9.00 15.67
N SER A 474 -20.10 -8.94 15.37
CA SER A 474 -19.17 -9.98 15.79
C SER A 474 -19.10 -10.13 17.30
N THR A 475 -19.22 -9.04 18.06
CA THR A 475 -19.27 -9.07 19.53
C THR A 475 -20.50 -9.83 20.02
N VAL A 476 -21.68 -9.56 19.47
CA VAL A 476 -22.90 -10.28 19.81
C VAL A 476 -22.78 -11.75 19.42
N ALA A 477 -22.32 -12.02 18.21
CA ALA A 477 -22.07 -13.37 17.68
C ALA A 477 -21.07 -14.17 18.53
N ASN A 478 -20.08 -13.51 19.13
CA ASN A 478 -19.05 -14.11 20.00
C ASN A 478 -19.44 -14.10 21.49
N GLY A 479 -20.74 -14.29 21.79
CA GLY A 479 -21.22 -14.38 23.18
C GLY A 479 -20.94 -13.14 24.02
N GLY A 480 -20.91 -11.96 23.43
CA GLY A 480 -20.71 -10.68 24.09
C GLY A 480 -19.26 -10.31 24.36
N VAL A 481 -18.29 -11.04 23.81
CA VAL A 481 -16.87 -10.72 23.87
C VAL A 481 -16.45 -10.04 22.56
N ARG A 482 -16.03 -8.79 22.67
CA ARG A 482 -15.40 -8.05 21.56
C ARG A 482 -13.96 -8.52 21.41
N ILE A 483 -13.61 -8.93 20.19
CA ILE A 483 -12.23 -9.22 19.78
C ILE A 483 -11.79 -8.12 18.83
N ALA A 484 -10.64 -7.50 19.07
CA ALA A 484 -10.09 -6.51 18.17
C ALA A 484 -9.86 -7.13 16.79
N PRO A 485 -10.29 -6.48 15.69
CA PRO A 485 -10.09 -7.04 14.36
C PRO A 485 -8.60 -7.11 14.00
N THR A 486 -8.25 -8.11 13.19
CA THR A 486 -6.89 -8.27 12.69
C THR A 486 -6.87 -8.54 11.18
N LEU A 487 -5.85 -7.98 10.48
CA LEU A 487 -5.58 -8.20 9.06
C LEU A 487 -4.35 -9.08 8.83
N VAL A 488 -3.50 -9.27 9.84
CA VAL A 488 -2.22 -9.98 9.72
C VAL A 488 -2.25 -11.25 10.57
N ARG A 489 -2.04 -12.40 9.93
CA ARG A 489 -1.87 -13.69 10.62
C ARG A 489 -0.47 -13.90 11.14
N GLY A 490 0.54 -13.38 10.41
CA GLY A 490 1.92 -13.51 10.79
C GLY A 490 2.87 -13.02 9.70
N THR A 491 4.16 -13.16 10.00
CA THR A 491 5.25 -12.80 9.11
C THR A 491 6.11 -14.01 8.77
N LYS A 492 6.60 -14.09 7.54
CA LYS A 492 7.53 -15.11 7.08
C LYS A 492 8.89 -14.48 6.86
N GLY A 493 9.85 -14.84 7.71
CA GLY A 493 11.22 -14.34 7.60
C GLY A 493 11.92 -14.76 6.30
N PRO A 494 13.06 -14.13 5.97
CA PRO A 494 13.88 -14.51 4.81
C PRO A 494 14.38 -15.96 4.86
N ASP A 495 14.45 -16.55 6.06
CA ASP A 495 14.77 -17.96 6.32
C ASP A 495 13.58 -18.91 6.11
N GLY A 496 12.42 -18.38 5.71
CA GLY A 496 11.18 -19.13 5.53
C GLY A 496 10.42 -19.42 6.82
N ARG A 497 10.93 -19.01 7.99
CA ARG A 497 10.28 -19.24 9.29
C ARG A 497 9.05 -18.36 9.43
N PHE A 498 7.92 -18.97 9.75
CA PHE A 498 6.67 -18.25 10.06
C PHE A 498 6.65 -17.86 11.54
N THR A 499 6.32 -16.59 11.79
CA THR A 499 6.10 -16.02 13.13
C THR A 499 4.67 -15.50 13.21
N PRO A 500 3.79 -16.14 14.02
CA PRO A 500 2.40 -15.68 14.16
C PRO A 500 2.32 -14.25 14.70
N ALA A 501 1.29 -13.52 14.28
CA ALA A 501 0.97 -12.22 14.87
C ALA A 501 0.54 -12.37 16.34
N PRO A 502 0.68 -11.33 17.17
CA PRO A 502 0.14 -11.31 18.53
C PRO A 502 -1.37 -11.58 18.53
N ARG A 503 -1.84 -12.24 19.58
CA ARG A 503 -3.29 -12.42 19.76
C ARG A 503 -3.97 -11.06 19.89
N PRO A 504 -5.14 -10.86 19.25
CA PRO A 504 -5.90 -9.62 19.38
C PRO A 504 -6.42 -9.43 20.81
N GLU A 505 -6.62 -8.17 21.19
CA GLU A 505 -7.21 -7.81 22.48
C GLU A 505 -8.67 -8.24 22.54
N GLU A 506 -9.08 -8.80 23.69
CA GLU A 506 -10.44 -9.25 23.96
C GLU A 506 -11.03 -8.46 25.14
N SER A 507 -12.30 -8.10 25.04
CA SER A 507 -13.02 -7.42 26.11
C SER A 507 -14.49 -7.83 26.16
N ARG A 508 -15.00 -8.13 27.37
CA ARG A 508 -16.42 -8.44 27.55
C ARG A 508 -17.24 -7.16 27.54
N VAL A 509 -18.22 -7.12 26.66
CA VAL A 509 -19.15 -5.99 26.50
C VAL A 509 -20.46 -6.26 27.23
N VAL A 510 -21.03 -7.45 27.01
CA VAL A 510 -22.25 -7.96 27.67
C VAL A 510 -22.08 -9.42 28.07
N SER A 511 -22.95 -9.91 28.92
CA SER A 511 -23.00 -11.33 29.30
C SER A 511 -23.34 -12.23 28.11
N GLU A 512 -22.91 -13.49 28.17
CA GLU A 512 -23.24 -14.47 27.15
C GLU A 512 -24.77 -14.68 27.03
N LYS A 513 -25.49 -14.61 28.15
CA LYS A 513 -26.95 -14.67 28.19
C LYS A 513 -27.57 -13.54 27.35
N THR A 514 -27.15 -12.30 27.59
CA THR A 514 -27.63 -11.14 26.83
C THR A 514 -27.30 -11.27 25.33
N ALA A 515 -26.09 -11.67 25.00
CA ALA A 515 -25.68 -11.85 23.61
C ALA A 515 -26.53 -12.90 22.89
N ARG A 516 -26.78 -14.07 23.51
CA ARG A 516 -27.64 -15.13 22.95
C ARG A 516 -29.10 -14.65 22.80
N THR A 517 -29.63 -13.99 23.83
CA THR A 517 -30.99 -13.42 23.78
C THR A 517 -31.13 -12.43 22.64
N LEU A 518 -30.15 -11.53 22.49
CA LEU A 518 -30.13 -10.54 21.42
C LEU A 518 -29.96 -11.18 20.03
N ALA A 519 -29.12 -12.21 19.89
CA ALA A 519 -28.99 -12.99 18.66
C ALA A 519 -30.36 -13.59 18.24
N THR A 520 -31.10 -14.19 19.18
CA THR A 520 -32.45 -14.72 18.94
C THR A 520 -33.41 -13.62 18.50
N MET A 521 -33.38 -12.43 19.12
CA MET A 521 -34.22 -11.29 18.69
C MET A 521 -33.84 -10.82 17.28
N MET A 522 -32.58 -10.87 16.93
CA MET A 522 -32.12 -10.48 15.60
C MET A 522 -32.50 -11.45 14.49
N GLU A 523 -32.84 -12.71 14.82
CA GLU A 523 -33.42 -13.66 13.86
C GLU A 523 -34.80 -13.19 13.38
N SER A 524 -35.61 -12.63 14.26
CA SER A 524 -36.96 -12.10 13.90
C SER A 524 -36.87 -10.95 12.86
N VAL A 525 -35.74 -10.28 12.74
CA VAL A 525 -35.55 -9.27 11.68
C VAL A 525 -35.49 -9.90 10.28
N VAL A 526 -35.06 -11.17 10.18
CA VAL A 526 -34.81 -11.87 8.92
C VAL A 526 -35.89 -12.94 8.63
N ASP A 527 -36.35 -13.64 9.65
CA ASP A 527 -37.24 -14.81 9.51
C ASP A 527 -38.73 -14.47 9.65
N ASP A 528 -39.06 -13.38 10.38
CA ASP A 528 -40.47 -12.95 10.53
C ASP A 528 -40.97 -12.25 9.27
N GLU A 529 -42.23 -12.50 8.87
CA GLU A 529 -42.82 -11.86 7.68
C GLU A 529 -42.89 -10.34 7.78
N GLU A 530 -43.02 -9.80 9.00
CA GLU A 530 -42.98 -8.36 9.27
C GLU A 530 -41.56 -7.82 9.52
N GLY A 531 -40.54 -8.68 9.44
CA GLY A 531 -39.13 -8.35 9.58
C GLY A 531 -38.65 -7.49 8.43
N THR A 532 -37.78 -6.53 8.74
CA THR A 532 -37.21 -5.59 7.73
C THR A 532 -36.13 -6.20 6.86
N GLY A 533 -35.60 -7.37 7.20
CA GLY A 533 -34.42 -8.00 6.62
C GLY A 533 -34.66 -9.32 5.88
N THR A 534 -35.88 -9.66 5.51
CA THR A 534 -36.25 -10.96 4.91
C THR A 534 -35.44 -11.33 3.66
N ARG A 535 -34.94 -10.35 2.90
CA ARG A 535 -34.06 -10.59 1.73
C ARG A 535 -32.65 -11.08 2.07
N ALA A 536 -32.28 -11.07 3.34
CA ALA A 536 -31.01 -11.61 3.83
C ALA A 536 -31.11 -13.09 4.24
N ALA A 537 -32.33 -13.67 4.25
CA ALA A 537 -32.54 -15.07 4.61
C ALA A 537 -31.78 -16.02 3.68
N ILE A 538 -31.11 -17.01 4.27
CA ILE A 538 -30.30 -18.01 3.58
C ILE A 538 -30.93 -19.38 3.81
N PRO A 539 -31.38 -20.09 2.77
CA PRO A 539 -31.97 -21.40 2.90
C PRO A 539 -31.10 -22.38 3.70
N GLY A 540 -31.67 -23.01 4.71
CA GLY A 540 -30.99 -23.98 5.57
C GLY A 540 -30.15 -23.38 6.70
N TYR A 541 -29.98 -22.06 6.76
CA TYR A 541 -29.22 -21.40 7.83
C TYR A 541 -30.10 -20.45 8.63
N ARG A 542 -29.92 -20.45 9.94
CA ARG A 542 -30.46 -19.41 10.80
C ARG A 542 -29.61 -18.15 10.65
N VAL A 543 -30.22 -17.02 10.40
CA VAL A 543 -29.56 -15.74 10.17
C VAL A 543 -30.01 -14.72 11.18
N ALA A 544 -29.11 -14.15 11.94
CA ALA A 544 -29.35 -13.00 12.81
C ALA A 544 -28.84 -11.73 12.14
N GLY A 545 -29.68 -10.70 12.04
CA GLY A 545 -29.27 -9.49 11.34
C GLY A 545 -30.07 -8.25 11.72
N LYS A 546 -29.66 -7.10 11.14
CA LYS A 546 -30.37 -5.82 11.29
C LYS A 546 -30.16 -4.96 10.06
N THR A 547 -31.24 -4.36 9.59
CA THR A 547 -31.24 -3.35 8.52
C THR A 547 -30.94 -1.98 9.07
N GLY A 548 -30.32 -1.14 8.24
CA GLY A 548 -30.14 0.28 8.50
C GLY A 548 -30.49 1.13 7.27
N THR A 549 -31.12 2.26 7.54
CA THR A 549 -31.37 3.32 6.58
C THR A 549 -31.21 4.62 7.35
N ALA A 550 -30.10 5.30 7.15
CA ALA A 550 -29.76 6.54 7.86
C ALA A 550 -29.75 7.72 6.90
N ASN A 551 -30.07 8.90 7.40
CA ASN A 551 -29.78 10.11 6.66
C ASN A 551 -28.26 10.26 6.50
N ARG A 552 -27.79 10.62 5.30
CA ARG A 552 -26.38 10.83 5.02
C ARG A 552 -26.01 12.29 5.17
N VAL A 553 -24.95 12.58 5.91
CA VAL A 553 -24.33 13.90 5.89
C VAL A 553 -23.54 14.03 4.60
N ASP A 554 -23.88 15.00 3.77
CA ASP A 554 -23.12 15.34 2.56
C ASP A 554 -21.87 16.13 3.01
N PRO A 555 -20.65 15.60 2.73
CA PRO A 555 -19.42 16.22 3.23
C PRO A 555 -19.13 17.58 2.59
N GLU A 556 -19.63 17.83 1.37
CA GLU A 556 -19.44 19.12 0.68
C GLU A 556 -20.42 20.18 1.18
N LEU A 557 -21.64 19.77 1.49
CA LEU A 557 -22.72 20.67 1.90
C LEU A 557 -22.79 20.86 3.42
N GLY A 558 -22.17 19.99 4.23
CA GLY A 558 -22.25 20.00 5.68
C GLY A 558 -23.68 19.79 6.24
N ARG A 559 -24.59 19.22 5.44
CA ARG A 559 -25.99 18.96 5.81
C ARG A 559 -26.45 17.62 5.28
N TYR A 560 -27.57 17.14 5.81
CA TYR A 560 -28.19 15.90 5.34
C TYR A 560 -28.61 15.99 3.87
N LYS A 561 -28.13 15.03 3.06
CA LYS A 561 -28.53 14.81 1.67
C LYS A 561 -28.28 13.36 1.28
N GLY A 562 -29.34 12.68 0.86
CA GLY A 562 -29.31 11.25 0.54
C GLY A 562 -29.34 10.36 1.76
N TYR A 563 -29.08 9.07 1.54
CA TYR A 563 -29.17 8.04 2.55
C TYR A 563 -27.94 7.15 2.56
N THR A 564 -27.67 6.56 3.72
CA THR A 564 -26.79 5.41 3.87
C THR A 564 -27.67 4.18 4.09
N ALA A 565 -27.66 3.26 3.16
CA ALA A 565 -28.34 1.97 3.27
C ALA A 565 -27.37 0.93 3.79
N SER A 566 -27.75 0.16 4.81
CA SER A 566 -26.86 -0.85 5.39
C SER A 566 -27.60 -2.10 5.83
N PHE A 567 -26.87 -3.21 5.94
CA PHE A 567 -27.28 -4.44 6.57
C PHE A 567 -26.08 -5.08 7.27
N ALA A 568 -26.29 -5.55 8.47
CA ALA A 568 -25.32 -6.31 9.22
C ALA A 568 -25.96 -7.57 9.81
N GLY A 569 -25.20 -8.64 9.88
CA GLY A 569 -25.66 -9.88 10.47
C GLY A 569 -24.59 -10.94 10.53
N PHE A 570 -24.92 -12.06 11.13
CA PHE A 570 -24.05 -13.23 11.25
C PHE A 570 -24.81 -14.52 11.02
N ALA A 571 -24.09 -15.54 10.62
CA ALA A 571 -24.62 -16.88 10.41
C ALA A 571 -23.56 -17.97 10.73
N PRO A 572 -24.02 -19.19 11.12
CA PRO A 572 -25.36 -19.52 11.61
C PRO A 572 -25.68 -18.75 12.90
N ALA A 573 -26.94 -18.39 13.18
CA ALA A 573 -27.29 -17.58 14.35
C ALA A 573 -27.14 -18.33 15.69
N ASP A 574 -27.33 -19.62 15.68
CA ASP A 574 -27.22 -20.53 16.83
C ASP A 574 -25.79 -21.00 17.12
N GLN A 575 -24.93 -21.02 16.12
CA GLN A 575 -23.49 -21.32 16.22
C GLN A 575 -22.65 -20.34 15.41
N PRO A 576 -22.58 -19.06 15.80
CA PRO A 576 -22.01 -18.00 14.98
C PRO A 576 -20.57 -18.26 14.56
N ARG A 577 -20.29 -18.01 13.29
CA ARG A 577 -18.96 -18.19 12.69
C ARG A 577 -18.53 -16.99 11.85
N VAL A 578 -19.44 -16.42 11.08
CA VAL A 578 -19.13 -15.35 10.14
C VAL A 578 -20.07 -14.18 10.36
N THR A 579 -19.52 -12.98 10.46
CA THR A 579 -20.24 -11.71 10.41
C THR A 579 -20.00 -11.06 9.05
N VAL A 580 -21.07 -10.52 8.44
CA VAL A 580 -20.99 -9.69 7.23
C VAL A 580 -21.69 -8.36 7.50
N TYR A 581 -21.00 -7.28 7.18
CA TYR A 581 -21.53 -5.92 7.15
C TYR A 581 -21.47 -5.37 5.75
N CYS A 582 -22.57 -4.75 5.29
CA CYS A 582 -22.64 -4.06 4.01
C CYS A 582 -23.20 -2.65 4.20
N ALA A 583 -22.60 -1.65 3.55
CA ALA A 583 -23.18 -0.32 3.45
C ALA A 583 -23.00 0.27 2.05
N ILE A 584 -24.03 1.02 1.61
CA ILE A 584 -24.09 1.74 0.34
C ILE A 584 -24.36 3.22 0.65
N GLN A 585 -23.50 4.10 0.17
CA GLN A 585 -23.57 5.54 0.38
C GLN A 585 -24.28 6.22 -0.78
N ASN A 586 -25.33 6.98 -0.48
CA ASN A 586 -26.07 7.80 -1.45
C ASN A 586 -26.58 7.01 -2.67
N PRO A 587 -27.36 5.91 -2.51
CA PRO A 587 -27.98 5.26 -3.66
C PRO A 587 -29.04 6.21 -4.28
N THR A 588 -28.85 6.57 -5.56
CA THR A 588 -29.72 7.52 -6.26
C THR A 588 -30.70 6.87 -7.24
N LYS A 589 -30.53 5.57 -7.50
CA LYS A 589 -31.40 4.78 -8.39
C LYS A 589 -31.95 3.54 -7.67
N GLY A 590 -33.24 3.33 -7.78
CA GLY A 590 -33.95 2.21 -7.16
C GLY A 590 -34.28 2.48 -5.69
N SER A 591 -34.14 1.47 -4.83
CA SER A 591 -34.41 1.61 -3.39
C SER A 591 -33.22 2.22 -2.65
N TYR A 592 -33.50 2.88 -1.54
CA TYR A 592 -32.53 3.34 -0.55
C TYR A 592 -32.64 2.56 0.79
N PHE A 593 -33.57 1.61 0.89
CA PHE A 593 -33.73 0.79 2.09
C PHE A 593 -32.66 -0.30 2.19
N GLY A 594 -31.99 -0.38 3.35
CA GLY A 594 -30.89 -1.31 3.58
C GLY A 594 -31.28 -2.77 3.36
N GLY A 595 -32.45 -3.20 3.84
CA GLY A 595 -32.96 -4.56 3.62
C GLY A 595 -33.14 -4.92 2.14
N GLN A 596 -33.47 -3.94 1.28
CA GLN A 596 -33.70 -4.16 -0.15
C GLN A 596 -32.42 -4.19 -0.98
N ILE A 597 -31.42 -3.39 -0.64
CA ILE A 597 -30.19 -3.29 -1.44
C ILE A 597 -28.96 -3.95 -0.79
N CYS A 598 -28.84 -3.91 0.54
CA CYS A 598 -27.74 -4.58 1.25
C CYS A 598 -28.09 -6.01 1.68
N GLY A 599 -29.37 -6.32 1.93
CA GLY A 599 -29.80 -7.69 2.25
C GLY A 599 -29.38 -8.73 1.19
N PRO A 600 -29.63 -8.53 -0.11
CA PRO A 600 -29.17 -9.44 -1.16
C PRO A 600 -27.64 -9.55 -1.26
N ILE A 601 -26.89 -8.47 -1.00
CA ILE A 601 -25.41 -8.50 -0.96
C ILE A 601 -24.95 -9.37 0.20
N TYR A 602 -25.50 -9.10 1.40
CA TYR A 602 -25.23 -9.91 2.59
C TYR A 602 -25.46 -11.39 2.31
N LYS A 603 -26.63 -11.75 1.78
CA LYS A 603 -26.98 -13.13 1.42
C LYS A 603 -25.91 -13.75 0.51
N LYS A 604 -25.63 -13.11 -0.62
CA LYS A 604 -24.67 -13.61 -1.63
C LYS A 604 -23.27 -13.81 -1.04
N VAL A 605 -22.79 -12.85 -0.25
CA VAL A 605 -21.46 -12.91 0.37
C VAL A 605 -21.41 -13.93 1.50
N MET A 606 -22.44 -13.97 2.35
CA MET A 606 -22.52 -14.91 3.47
C MET A 606 -22.63 -16.36 2.96
N GLU A 607 -23.49 -16.65 1.98
CA GLU A 607 -23.60 -17.99 1.37
C GLU A 607 -22.25 -18.44 0.80
N PHE A 608 -21.53 -17.54 0.12
CA PHE A 608 -20.23 -17.84 -0.42
C PHE A 608 -19.20 -18.11 0.69
N ALA A 609 -19.16 -17.26 1.72
CA ALA A 609 -18.24 -17.42 2.85
C ALA A 609 -18.50 -18.72 3.62
N LEU A 610 -19.77 -19.06 3.90
CA LEU A 610 -20.13 -20.31 4.59
C LEU A 610 -19.67 -21.55 3.81
N LYS A 611 -19.84 -21.54 2.48
CA LYS A 611 -19.35 -22.62 1.59
C LYS A 611 -17.82 -22.71 1.57
N THR A 612 -17.14 -21.59 1.39
CA THR A 612 -15.66 -21.54 1.33
C THR A 612 -15.03 -22.01 2.64
N LEU A 613 -15.65 -21.67 3.77
CA LEU A 613 -15.19 -22.06 5.10
C LEU A 613 -15.73 -23.44 5.56
N HIS A 614 -16.45 -24.15 4.69
CA HIS A 614 -17.05 -25.48 5.00
C HIS A 614 -17.91 -25.47 6.26
N ILE A 615 -18.68 -24.40 6.47
CA ILE A 615 -19.60 -24.28 7.61
C ILE A 615 -20.95 -24.84 7.18
N ALA A 616 -21.34 -25.99 7.76
CA ALA A 616 -22.61 -26.63 7.47
C ALA A 616 -23.80 -25.96 8.20
N PRO A 617 -25.03 -26.08 7.66
CA PRO A 617 -26.26 -25.75 8.40
C PRO A 617 -26.35 -26.55 9.69
N THR A 618 -26.89 -25.97 10.75
CA THR A 618 -27.03 -26.63 12.05
C THR A 618 -28.25 -27.57 12.12
N GLY A 619 -29.22 -27.39 11.23
CA GLY A 619 -30.47 -28.16 11.20
C GLY A 619 -31.43 -27.82 12.31
N SER A 620 -31.17 -26.77 13.11
CA SER A 620 -32.05 -26.31 14.17
C SER A 620 -33.10 -25.32 13.64
N ASP A 621 -34.33 -25.40 14.18
CA ASP A 621 -35.38 -24.44 13.86
C ASP A 621 -35.12 -23.08 14.52
N PRO A 622 -35.48 -21.94 13.85
CA PRO A 622 -35.37 -20.62 14.45
C PRO A 622 -36.32 -20.48 15.67
N ALA A 623 -35.85 -19.77 16.68
CA ALA A 623 -36.66 -19.45 17.83
C ALA A 623 -37.63 -18.31 17.48
N ARG A 624 -38.87 -18.62 17.24
CA ARG A 624 -39.93 -17.64 16.90
C ARG A 624 -40.39 -16.88 18.14
N LEU A 625 -39.81 -15.71 18.37
CA LEU A 625 -40.25 -14.80 19.43
C LEU A 625 -41.45 -13.96 18.97
N PRO A 626 -42.43 -13.69 19.85
CA PRO A 626 -43.55 -12.84 19.49
C PRO A 626 -43.10 -11.43 19.13
N VAL A 627 -43.62 -10.89 18.03
CA VAL A 627 -43.34 -9.53 17.54
C VAL A 627 -44.36 -8.53 18.07
N VAL A 628 -45.60 -8.95 18.16
CA VAL A 628 -46.72 -8.14 18.63
C VAL A 628 -47.36 -8.76 19.88
N PHE A 629 -48.08 -7.95 20.64
CA PHE A 629 -48.93 -8.44 21.73
C PHE A 629 -50.36 -7.92 21.57
N ASP A 630 -51.34 -8.65 22.11
CA ASP A 630 -52.73 -8.19 22.16
C ASP A 630 -52.88 -7.18 23.30
N PRO A 631 -53.33 -5.94 23.03
CA PRO A 631 -53.55 -4.94 24.07
C PRO A 631 -54.82 -5.20 24.90
N THR A 632 -55.69 -6.12 24.47
CA THR A 632 -56.90 -6.50 25.25
C THR A 632 -56.48 -7.36 26.42
N PRO A 633 -56.96 -7.03 27.67
CA PRO A 633 -56.61 -7.79 28.87
C PRO A 633 -57.18 -9.19 28.86
#